data_91a747f0f442f5f27c6e71700c75a41f
#
_entry.id   91a747f0f442f5f27c6e71700c75a41f
#
_cell.length_a   1.000
_cell.length_b   1.000
_cell.length_c   1.000
_cell.angle_alpha   90.00
_cell.angle_beta   90.00
_cell.angle_gamma   90.00
#
_symmetry.space_group_name_H-M   'P 1'
#
loop_
_entity.id
_entity.type
_entity.pdbx_description
1 polymer ?
#
loop_
_entity_poly.entity_id
_entity_poly.type
_entity_poly.pdbx_seq_one_letter_code
_entity_poly.pdbx_strand_id
1 'polypeptide(L)'
;MNFKKRYFLLAAFCLFFLFTCSTMPIEENTWLDTPRNHVNNGNILLKAGKIDDAFREFSRAKELDANYPPAYVGLGLVYGVKGDDETSSVYMKKAINLLKEQVSK
;
A
#
# COMPACT_ATOMS: atom_id res chain seq x y z
N MET A 1 -31.82 -35.43 34.76
CA MET A 1 -32.31 -35.13 33.40
C MET A 1 -32.05 -33.71 32.94
N ASN A 2 -31.74 -32.79 33.83
CA ASN A 2 -31.50 -31.39 33.48
C ASN A 2 -30.06 -31.05 33.05
N PHE A 3 -29.11 -31.99 33.17
CA PHE A 3 -27.71 -31.77 32.80
C PHE A 3 -27.50 -31.64 31.31
N LYS A 4 -28.19 -32.39 30.46
CA LYS A 4 -28.07 -32.30 28.99
C LYS A 4 -28.61 -30.97 28.45
N LYS A 5 -29.66 -30.41 29.01
CA LYS A 5 -30.18 -29.09 28.65
C LYS A 5 -29.26 -27.94 29.05
N ARG A 6 -28.59 -28.06 30.22
CA ARG A 6 -27.60 -27.06 30.66
C ARG A 6 -26.36 -27.04 29.78
N TYR A 7 -25.86 -28.17 29.38
CA TYR A 7 -24.70 -28.25 28.46
C TYR A 7 -25.04 -27.78 27.06
N PHE A 8 -26.29 -28.06 26.62
CA PHE A 8 -26.75 -27.57 25.32
C PHE A 8 -26.89 -26.04 25.29
N LEU A 9 -27.38 -25.41 26.34
CA LEU A 9 -27.48 -23.98 26.49
C LEU A 9 -26.09 -23.31 26.61
N LEU A 10 -25.15 -23.94 27.34
CA LEU A 10 -23.77 -23.46 27.43
C LEU A 10 -23.01 -23.59 26.11
N ALA A 11 -23.20 -24.68 25.37
CA ALA A 11 -22.61 -24.89 24.07
C ALA A 11 -23.19 -23.88 23.01
N ALA A 12 -24.48 -23.62 23.06
CA ALA A 12 -25.12 -22.60 22.22
C ALA A 12 -24.62 -21.18 22.56
N PHE A 13 -24.37 -20.91 23.84
CA PHE A 13 -23.84 -19.62 24.29
C PHE A 13 -22.37 -19.44 23.86
N CYS A 14 -21.54 -20.50 23.94
CA CYS A 14 -20.16 -20.47 23.44
C CYS A 14 -20.10 -20.32 21.92
N LEU A 15 -21.01 -20.97 21.16
CA LEU A 15 -21.11 -20.82 19.71
C LEU A 15 -21.54 -19.39 19.31
N PHE A 16 -22.40 -18.77 20.10
CA PHE A 16 -22.82 -17.38 19.86
C PHE A 16 -21.66 -16.39 20.13
N PHE A 17 -20.81 -16.68 21.12
CA PHE A 17 -19.64 -15.85 21.42
C PHE A 17 -18.51 -15.97 20.38
N LEU A 18 -18.40 -17.12 19.73
CA LEU A 18 -17.41 -17.32 18.64
C LEU A 18 -17.79 -16.59 17.35
N PHE A 19 -19.06 -16.27 17.17
CA PHE A 19 -19.56 -15.57 15.97
C PHE A 19 -19.45 -14.04 16.08
N THR A 20 -19.14 -13.50 17.25
CA THR A 20 -18.93 -12.05 17.46
C THR A 20 -17.46 -11.64 17.36
N CYS A 21 -16.61 -12.42 16.72
CA CYS A 21 -15.41 -11.86 16.13
C CYS A 21 -15.84 -10.98 14.94
N SER A 22 -16.48 -9.88 15.27
CA SER A 22 -16.62 -8.77 14.35
C SER A 22 -15.20 -8.45 13.89
N THR A 23 -14.92 -8.69 12.63
CA THR A 23 -13.85 -8.00 11.95
C THR A 23 -14.10 -6.52 12.21
N MET A 24 -13.41 -5.93 13.18
CA MET A 24 -13.37 -4.48 13.27
C MET A 24 -12.88 -4.01 11.91
N PRO A 25 -13.63 -3.16 11.19
CA PRO A 25 -13.04 -2.51 10.03
C PRO A 25 -11.81 -1.81 10.56
N ILE A 26 -10.64 -2.23 10.08
CA ILE A 26 -9.42 -1.46 10.23
C ILE A 26 -9.76 -0.17 9.51
N GLU A 27 -10.08 0.89 10.24
CA GLU A 27 -10.06 2.23 9.67
C GLU A 27 -8.61 2.43 9.22
N GLU A 28 -8.37 2.13 7.95
CA GLU A 28 -7.14 2.56 7.32
C GLU A 28 -7.04 4.06 7.61
N ASN A 29 -5.97 4.46 8.29
CA ASN A 29 -5.68 5.85 8.56
C ASN A 29 -5.54 6.55 7.21
N THR A 30 -6.65 6.94 6.62
CA THR A 30 -6.74 7.54 5.28
C THR A 30 -5.88 8.80 5.16
N TRP A 31 -5.61 9.48 6.29
CA TRP A 31 -4.71 10.63 6.34
C TRP A 31 -3.23 10.28 6.14
N LEU A 32 -2.83 8.99 6.36
CA LEU A 32 -1.48 8.49 6.05
C LEU A 32 -1.38 7.89 4.64
N ASP A 33 -2.51 7.53 4.03
CA ASP A 33 -2.58 6.95 2.68
C ASP A 33 -2.53 8.06 1.63
N THR A 34 -1.40 8.77 1.57
CA THR A 34 -1.15 9.85 0.63
C THR A 34 0.01 9.53 -0.31
N PRO A 35 0.01 10.02 -1.56
CA PRO A 35 1.12 9.79 -2.49
C PRO A 35 2.46 10.20 -1.90
N ARG A 36 2.50 11.30 -1.18
CA ARG A 36 3.72 11.81 -0.52
C ARG A 36 4.25 10.83 0.51
N ASN A 37 3.39 10.30 1.39
CA ASN A 37 3.81 9.37 2.44
C ASN A 37 4.36 8.09 1.83
N HIS A 38 3.70 7.55 0.80
CA HIS A 38 4.18 6.37 0.10
C HIS A 38 5.52 6.61 -0.61
N VAL A 39 5.71 7.75 -1.24
CA VAL A 39 7.02 8.09 -1.82
C VAL A 39 8.10 8.20 -0.74
N ASN A 40 7.82 8.83 0.39
CA ASN A 40 8.77 8.91 1.50
C ASN A 40 9.15 7.50 2.03
N ASN A 41 8.16 6.64 2.25
CA ASN A 41 8.38 5.26 2.67
C ASN A 41 9.19 4.48 1.62
N GLY A 42 8.84 4.61 0.35
CA GLY A 42 9.56 4.00 -0.75
C GLY A 42 11.04 4.41 -0.79
N ASN A 43 11.33 5.69 -0.59
CA ASN A 43 12.71 6.20 -0.53
C ASN A 43 13.51 5.61 0.64
N ILE A 44 12.89 5.50 1.82
CA ILE A 44 13.52 4.87 3.00
C ILE A 44 13.83 3.40 2.71
N LEU A 45 12.87 2.66 2.15
CA LEU A 45 13.03 1.26 1.82
C LEU A 45 14.08 1.03 0.73
N LEU A 46 14.11 1.89 -0.28
CA LEU A 46 15.12 1.83 -1.35
C LEU A 46 16.53 2.03 -0.80
N LYS A 47 16.73 3.00 0.10
CA LYS A 47 18.01 3.22 0.78
C LYS A 47 18.40 2.04 1.66
N ALA A 48 17.45 1.35 2.26
CA ALA A 48 17.67 0.15 3.06
C ALA A 48 17.92 -1.11 2.23
N GLY A 49 17.87 -1.03 0.90
CA GLY A 49 18.03 -2.17 -0.01
C GLY A 49 16.81 -3.06 -0.12
N LYS A 50 15.66 -2.66 0.43
CA LYS A 50 14.39 -3.37 0.36
C LYS A 50 13.64 -2.98 -0.93
N ILE A 51 14.13 -3.46 -2.06
CA ILE A 51 13.73 -2.99 -3.38
C ILE A 51 12.27 -3.35 -3.70
N ASP A 52 11.83 -4.57 -3.39
CA ASP A 52 10.45 -4.99 -3.66
C ASP A 52 9.43 -4.27 -2.76
N ASP A 53 9.80 -3.96 -1.53
CA ASP A 53 8.96 -3.16 -0.63
C ASP A 53 8.87 -1.71 -1.13
N ALA A 54 9.99 -1.13 -1.56
CA ALA A 54 10.02 0.19 -2.18
C ALA A 54 9.14 0.25 -3.44
N PHE A 55 9.19 -0.78 -4.28
CA PHE A 55 8.33 -0.88 -5.46
C PHE A 55 6.84 -0.80 -5.10
N ARG A 56 6.41 -1.52 -4.06
CA ARG A 56 5.01 -1.49 -3.60
C ARG A 56 4.58 -0.10 -3.14
N GLU A 57 5.44 0.58 -2.40
CA GLU A 57 5.15 1.94 -1.92
C GLU A 57 5.05 2.95 -3.07
N PHE A 58 5.99 2.95 -4.02
CA PHE A 58 5.91 3.84 -5.18
C PHE A 58 4.72 3.51 -6.09
N SER A 59 4.38 2.24 -6.23
CA SER A 59 3.19 1.81 -6.99
C SER A 59 1.90 2.31 -6.32
N ARG A 60 1.81 2.25 -5.01
CA ARG A 60 0.68 2.80 -4.26
C ARG A 60 0.56 4.31 -4.44
N ALA A 61 1.67 5.03 -4.38
CA ALA A 61 1.68 6.47 -4.66
C ALA A 61 1.13 6.81 -6.04
N LYS A 62 1.53 6.04 -7.06
CA LYS A 62 1.03 6.18 -8.44
C LYS A 62 -0.47 5.86 -8.54
N GLU A 63 -0.97 4.87 -7.82
CA GLU A 63 -2.40 4.54 -7.80
C GLU A 63 -3.23 5.66 -7.17
N LEU A 64 -2.75 6.26 -6.09
CA LEU A 64 -3.42 7.35 -5.39
C LEU A 64 -3.45 8.64 -6.21
N ASP A 65 -2.38 8.92 -6.95
CA ASP A 65 -2.28 10.08 -7.85
C ASP A 65 -1.42 9.72 -9.07
N ALA A 66 -2.08 9.44 -10.18
CA ALA A 66 -1.42 9.11 -11.45
C ALA A 66 -0.64 10.28 -12.08
N ASN A 67 -0.81 11.50 -11.58
CA ASN A 67 -0.13 12.70 -12.02
C ASN A 67 0.92 13.21 -11.03
N TYR A 68 1.38 12.32 -10.13
CA TYR A 68 2.39 12.65 -9.12
C TYR A 68 3.79 12.25 -9.57
N PRO A 69 4.63 13.18 -10.07
CA PRO A 69 5.93 12.87 -10.66
C PRO A 69 6.86 12.07 -9.73
N PRO A 70 6.94 12.34 -8.40
CA PRO A 70 7.85 11.60 -7.52
C PRO A 70 7.59 10.08 -7.47
N ALA A 71 6.35 9.63 -7.68
CA ALA A 71 6.03 8.21 -7.76
C ALA A 71 6.71 7.54 -8.96
N TYR A 72 6.71 8.20 -10.10
CA TYR A 72 7.37 7.70 -11.32
C TYR A 72 8.90 7.73 -11.21
N VAL A 73 9.47 8.76 -10.56
CA VAL A 73 10.91 8.79 -10.25
C VAL A 73 11.27 7.59 -9.39
N GLY A 74 10.51 7.32 -8.34
CA GLY A 74 10.74 6.17 -7.46
C GLY A 74 10.70 4.83 -8.21
N LEU A 75 9.70 4.64 -9.06
CA LEU A 75 9.60 3.44 -9.91
C LEU A 75 10.78 3.32 -10.88
N GLY A 76 11.17 4.43 -11.50
CA GLY A 76 12.36 4.46 -12.35
C GLY A 76 13.64 4.04 -11.61
N LEU A 77 13.84 4.52 -10.39
CA LEU A 77 14.97 4.13 -9.55
C LEU A 77 14.94 2.64 -9.20
N VAL A 78 13.78 2.10 -8.85
CA VAL A 78 13.61 0.66 -8.56
C VAL A 78 14.04 -0.19 -9.76
N TYR A 79 13.53 0.13 -10.96
CA TYR A 79 13.90 -0.61 -12.17
C TYR A 79 15.38 -0.45 -12.54
N GLY A 80 15.96 0.74 -12.34
CA GLY A 80 17.39 0.97 -12.53
C GLY A 80 18.25 0.09 -11.61
N VAL A 81 17.90 -0.01 -10.33
CA VAL A 81 18.58 -0.90 -9.37
C VAL A 81 18.44 -2.37 -9.74
N LYS A 82 17.31 -2.77 -10.32
CA LYS A 82 17.08 -4.14 -10.82
C LYS A 82 17.84 -4.42 -12.14
N GLY A 83 18.47 -3.44 -12.76
CA GLY A 83 19.18 -3.58 -14.03
C GLY A 83 18.29 -3.47 -15.27
N ASP A 84 17.03 -3.08 -15.13
CA ASP A 84 16.12 -2.83 -16.24
C ASP A 84 16.12 -1.34 -16.62
N ASP A 85 17.16 -0.95 -17.35
CA ASP A 85 17.38 0.45 -17.75
C ASP A 85 16.32 0.96 -18.74
N GLU A 86 15.75 0.08 -19.54
CA GLU A 86 14.70 0.43 -20.49
C GLU A 86 13.43 0.88 -19.75
N THR A 87 12.94 0.05 -18.84
CA THR A 87 11.75 0.39 -18.03
C THR A 87 12.02 1.59 -17.13
N SER A 88 13.21 1.68 -16.52
CA SER A 88 13.65 2.85 -15.76
C SER A 88 13.52 4.13 -16.58
N SER A 89 14.03 4.14 -17.82
CA SER A 89 13.96 5.28 -18.73
C SER A 89 12.52 5.68 -19.06
N VAL A 90 11.61 4.72 -19.25
CA VAL A 90 10.19 4.98 -19.51
C VAL A 90 9.56 5.73 -18.32
N TYR A 91 9.78 5.27 -17.09
CA TYR A 91 9.25 5.92 -15.89
C TYR A 91 9.84 7.32 -15.68
N MET A 92 11.15 7.50 -15.92
CA MET A 92 11.80 8.81 -15.80
C MET A 92 11.25 9.81 -16.83
N LYS A 93 11.05 9.40 -18.08
CA LYS A 93 10.43 10.23 -19.11
C LYS A 93 9.00 10.63 -18.74
N LYS A 94 8.23 9.71 -18.16
CA LYS A 94 6.88 10.00 -17.66
C LYS A 94 6.90 11.08 -16.58
N ALA A 95 7.81 10.98 -15.61
CA ALA A 95 7.99 11.98 -14.56
C ALA A 95 8.32 13.36 -15.14
N ILE A 96 9.25 13.42 -16.09
CA ILE A 96 9.65 14.67 -16.77
C ILE A 96 8.46 15.30 -17.50
N ASN A 97 7.67 14.52 -18.22
CA ASN A 97 6.51 15.02 -18.95
C ASN A 97 5.46 15.59 -18.00
N LEU A 98 5.18 14.92 -16.89
CA LEU A 98 4.26 15.42 -15.86
C LEU A 98 4.74 16.74 -15.24
N LEU A 99 6.05 16.86 -14.98
CA LEU A 99 6.63 18.11 -14.48
C LEU A 99 6.49 19.26 -15.50
N LYS A 100 6.70 18.99 -16.78
CA LYS A 100 6.51 19.99 -17.85
C LYS A 100 5.06 20.46 -17.92
N GLU A 101 4.11 19.54 -17.82
CA GLU A 101 2.68 19.88 -17.82
C GLU A 101 2.29 20.76 -16.63
N GLN A 102 2.86 20.50 -15.45
CA GLN A 102 2.59 21.28 -14.24
C GLN A 102 3.18 22.69 -14.30
N VAL A 103 4.34 22.85 -14.94
CA VAL A 103 5.02 24.15 -15.08
C VAL A 103 4.37 25.01 -16.17
N SER A 104 3.79 24.40 -17.22
CA SER A 104 3.17 25.13 -18.33
C SER A 104 1.75 25.64 -18.03
N LYS A 105 1.20 25.33 -16.87
CA LYS A 105 -0.07 25.87 -16.36
C LYS A 105 0.21 27.08 -15.50
#